data_4b2f5a877b3807631930bd6c577997b4
#
_entry.id   4b2f5a877b3807631930bd6c577997b4
#
_cell.length_a   1.000
_cell.length_b   1.000
_cell.length_c   1.000
_cell.angle_alpha   90.00
_cell.angle_beta   90.00
_cell.angle_gamma   90.00
#
_symmetry.space_group_name_H-M   'P 1'
#
loop_
_entity.id
_entity.type
_entity.pdbx_description
1 polymer ?
#
loop_
_entity_poly.entity_id
_entity_poly.type
_entity_poly.pdbx_seq_one_letter_code
_entity_poly.pdbx_strand_id
1 'polypeptide(L)'
;MLRFVATLIPAFGEEFGWRGYMLPHLIKRYRLKTALLLHSFIWWAWHLPVIVGMGVAENLTGNRGTSITIMLAITLIPTMMHAIAYAYIWTVTQSLAVVTAYHAAFDEIRDAIASSIGYGFLVEIWQMLTLTVLGGLLLWKGNWKQLTLKKI
;
A
#
# COMPACT_ATOMS: atom_id res chain seq x y z
N MET A 1 9.13 18.73 -9.74
CA MET A 1 10.12 18.69 -8.65
C MET A 1 9.55 19.19 -7.31
N LEU A 2 8.90 20.35 -7.25
CA LEU A 2 8.32 20.90 -6.00
C LEU A 2 7.23 19.99 -5.39
N ARG A 3 6.36 19.39 -6.22
CA ARG A 3 5.30 18.45 -5.78
C ARG A 3 5.91 17.22 -5.12
N PHE A 4 6.91 16.57 -5.73
CA PHE A 4 7.57 15.41 -5.15
C PHE A 4 8.17 15.71 -3.76
N VAL A 5 8.80 16.87 -3.58
CA VAL A 5 9.34 17.29 -2.27
C VAL A 5 8.21 17.47 -1.25
N ALA A 6 7.08 18.03 -1.68
CA ALA A 6 5.91 18.18 -0.81
C ALA A 6 5.30 16.84 -0.40
N THR A 7 5.26 15.86 -1.33
CA THR A 7 4.75 14.51 -1.09
C THR A 7 5.66 13.69 -0.16
N LEU A 8 6.97 14.00 -0.09
CA LEU A 8 7.89 13.33 0.83
C LEU A 8 7.51 13.52 2.31
N ILE A 9 6.94 14.67 2.68
CA ILE A 9 6.61 14.98 4.09
C ILE A 9 5.52 14.04 4.63
N PRO A 10 4.31 13.97 4.03
CA PRO A 10 3.29 13.03 4.46
C PRO A 10 3.74 11.58 4.29
N ALA A 11 4.40 11.22 3.19
CA ALA A 11 4.92 9.88 2.96
C ALA A 11 5.89 9.45 4.08
N PHE A 12 6.78 10.34 4.54
CA PHE A 12 7.66 10.04 5.67
C PHE A 12 6.88 9.80 6.97
N GLY A 13 5.88 10.62 7.25
CA GLY A 13 5.02 10.45 8.43
C GLY A 13 4.32 9.09 8.44
N GLU A 14 3.79 8.68 7.29
CA GLU A 14 3.19 7.36 7.13
C GLU A 14 4.21 6.24 7.28
N GLU A 15 5.33 6.27 6.59
CA GLU A 15 6.33 5.21 6.63
C GLU A 15 6.98 5.08 8.02
N PHE A 16 7.16 6.20 8.72
CA PHE A 16 7.61 6.18 10.10
C PHE A 16 6.64 5.40 11.02
N GLY A 17 5.34 5.67 10.89
CA GLY A 17 4.30 4.97 11.65
C GLY A 17 4.18 3.49 11.25
N TRP A 18 4.11 3.22 9.95
CA TRP A 18 3.84 1.88 9.43
C TRP A 18 5.04 0.95 9.52
N ARG A 19 6.17 1.32 8.91
CA ARG A 19 7.38 0.46 8.78
C ARG A 19 8.37 0.72 9.89
N GLY A 20 8.45 1.97 10.37
CA GLY A 20 9.32 2.32 11.49
C GLY A 20 8.82 1.85 12.84
N TYR A 21 7.51 1.86 13.07
CA TYR A 21 6.92 1.52 14.37
C TYR A 21 6.05 0.26 14.35
N MET A 22 4.94 0.27 13.61
CA MET A 22 3.92 -0.79 13.74
C MET A 22 4.41 -2.16 13.28
N LEU A 23 5.01 -2.26 12.10
CA LEU A 23 5.48 -3.54 11.55
C LEU A 23 6.50 -4.24 12.47
N PRO A 24 7.55 -3.56 13.00
CA PRO A 24 8.47 -4.16 13.98
C PRO A 24 7.78 -4.69 15.23
N HIS A 25 6.77 -3.97 15.76
CA HIS A 25 6.02 -4.43 16.94
C HIS A 25 5.17 -5.67 16.66
N LEU A 26 4.53 -5.72 15.48
CA LEU A 26 3.77 -6.91 15.07
C LEU A 26 4.68 -8.13 14.88
N ILE A 27 5.87 -7.96 14.30
CA ILE A 27 6.83 -9.04 14.09
C ILE A 27 7.35 -9.62 15.43
N LYS A 28 7.52 -8.79 16.45
CA LYS A 28 7.88 -9.26 17.79
C LYS A 28 6.81 -10.15 18.42
N ARG A 29 5.55 -9.90 18.11
CA ARG A 29 4.40 -10.56 18.76
C ARG A 29 3.85 -11.74 17.96
N TYR A 30 3.90 -11.68 16.63
CA TYR A 30 3.27 -12.67 15.75
C TYR A 30 4.31 -13.36 14.85
N ARG A 31 3.92 -14.48 14.25
CA ARG A 31 4.70 -15.10 13.15
C ARG A 31 4.76 -14.13 11.98
N LEU A 32 5.86 -14.13 11.25
CA LEU A 32 6.13 -13.16 10.19
C LEU A 32 4.97 -12.97 9.20
N LYS A 33 4.44 -14.05 8.62
CA LYS A 33 3.31 -13.94 7.66
C LYS A 33 2.07 -13.34 8.30
N THR A 34 1.76 -13.69 9.54
CA THR A 34 0.64 -13.11 10.30
C THR A 34 0.86 -11.63 10.55
N ALA A 35 2.08 -11.24 10.95
CA ALA A 35 2.44 -9.83 11.16
C ALA A 35 2.31 -9.01 9.88
N LEU A 36 2.79 -9.54 8.75
CA LEU A 36 2.68 -8.89 7.45
C LEU A 36 1.21 -8.72 7.02
N LEU A 37 0.40 -9.77 7.15
CA LEU A 37 -1.02 -9.71 6.78
C LEU A 37 -1.82 -8.78 7.70
N LEU A 38 -1.58 -8.80 9.02
CA LEU A 38 -2.21 -7.86 9.95
C LEU A 38 -1.83 -6.41 9.64
N HIS A 39 -0.52 -6.15 9.44
CA HIS A 39 -0.03 -4.84 9.05
C HIS A 39 -0.72 -4.35 7.77
N SER A 40 -0.77 -5.20 6.75
CA SER A 40 -1.36 -4.86 5.45
C SER A 40 -2.87 -4.63 5.53
N PHE A 41 -3.58 -5.43 6.34
CA PHE A 41 -5.00 -5.25 6.58
C PHE A 41 -5.31 -3.93 7.30
N ILE A 42 -4.53 -3.59 8.34
CA ILE A 42 -4.69 -2.32 9.06
C ILE A 42 -4.38 -1.14 8.14
N TRP A 43 -3.37 -1.26 7.27
CA TRP A 43 -3.04 -0.23 6.29
C TRP A 43 -4.16 -0.03 5.25
N TRP A 44 -4.77 -1.12 4.76
CA TRP A 44 -5.98 -1.03 3.94
C TRP A 44 -7.14 -0.36 4.70
N ALA A 45 -7.37 -0.75 5.96
CA ALA A 45 -8.42 -0.16 6.78
C ALA A 45 -8.22 1.35 7.02
N TRP A 46 -6.98 1.80 7.10
CA TRP A 46 -6.64 3.23 7.14
C TRP A 46 -7.12 3.98 5.90
N HIS A 47 -7.15 3.34 4.74
CA HIS A 47 -7.62 3.93 3.49
C HIS A 47 -9.14 3.90 3.32
N LEU A 48 -9.91 3.32 4.25
CA LEU A 48 -11.37 3.23 4.14
C LEU A 48 -12.07 4.55 3.82
N PRO A 49 -11.72 5.70 4.42
CA PRO A 49 -12.37 6.96 4.09
C PRO A 49 -12.21 7.34 2.61
N VAL A 50 -11.02 7.11 2.04
CA VAL A 50 -10.73 7.37 0.61
C VAL A 50 -11.49 6.39 -0.26
N ILE A 51 -11.44 5.09 0.06
CA ILE A 51 -12.11 4.02 -0.70
C ILE A 51 -13.63 4.24 -0.73
N VAL A 52 -14.23 4.61 0.40
CA VAL A 52 -15.66 4.95 0.49
C VAL A 52 -15.95 6.20 -0.35
N GLY A 53 -15.10 7.23 -0.27
CA GLY A 53 -15.21 8.43 -1.09
C GLY A 53 -15.19 8.13 -2.58
N MET A 54 -14.30 7.27 -3.04
CA MET A 54 -14.25 6.78 -4.43
C MET A 54 -15.52 6.04 -4.81
N GLY A 55 -16.03 5.12 -3.98
CA GLY A 55 -17.27 4.41 -4.24
C GLY A 55 -18.50 5.32 -4.36
N VAL A 56 -18.51 6.44 -3.62
CA VAL A 56 -19.56 7.48 -3.75
C VAL A 56 -19.40 8.26 -5.04
N ALA A 57 -18.17 8.66 -5.40
CA ALA A 57 -17.86 9.49 -6.56
C ALA A 57 -18.08 8.74 -7.88
N GLU A 58 -17.55 7.52 -7.99
CA GLU A 58 -17.63 6.72 -9.22
C GLU A 58 -19.04 6.22 -9.52
N ASN A 59 -19.83 5.97 -8.47
CA ASN A 59 -21.23 5.51 -8.60
C ASN A 59 -21.45 4.44 -9.68
N LEU A 60 -20.57 3.43 -9.71
CA LEU A 60 -20.44 2.41 -10.76
C LEU A 60 -21.73 1.71 -11.17
N THR A 61 -22.71 1.61 -10.27
CA THR A 61 -23.94 0.83 -10.46
C THR A 61 -25.20 1.69 -10.41
N GLY A 62 -25.08 3.02 -10.29
CA GLY A 62 -26.22 3.91 -10.00
C GLY A 62 -26.72 3.80 -8.55
N ASN A 63 -26.21 2.84 -7.77
CA ASN A 63 -26.49 2.69 -6.34
C ASN A 63 -25.20 2.89 -5.54
N ARG A 64 -25.14 3.94 -4.74
CA ARG A 64 -23.93 4.31 -3.95
C ARG A 64 -23.50 3.19 -3.00
N GLY A 65 -24.43 2.57 -2.30
CA GLY A 65 -24.13 1.47 -1.37
C GLY A 65 -23.46 0.28 -2.06
N THR A 66 -24.00 -0.12 -3.22
CA THR A 66 -23.42 -1.19 -4.05
C THR A 66 -22.05 -0.79 -4.58
N SER A 67 -21.88 0.45 -5.06
CA SER A 67 -20.60 0.97 -5.56
C SER A 67 -19.52 0.98 -4.47
N ILE A 68 -19.85 1.42 -3.25
CA ILE A 68 -18.97 1.36 -2.09
C ILE A 68 -18.55 -0.09 -1.79
N THR A 69 -19.51 -1.02 -1.76
CA THR A 69 -19.23 -2.44 -1.49
C THR A 69 -18.28 -3.04 -2.53
N ILE A 70 -18.47 -2.72 -3.81
CA ILE A 70 -17.57 -3.14 -4.88
C ILE A 70 -16.17 -2.56 -4.66
N MET A 71 -16.04 -1.25 -4.37
CA MET A 71 -14.75 -0.62 -4.12
C MET A 71 -14.02 -1.25 -2.93
N LEU A 72 -14.73 -1.53 -1.84
CA LEU A 72 -14.14 -2.23 -0.69
C LEU A 72 -13.60 -3.61 -1.08
N ALA A 73 -14.37 -4.36 -1.87
CA ALA A 73 -13.99 -5.71 -2.27
C ALA A 73 -12.79 -5.73 -3.23
N ILE A 74 -12.79 -4.88 -4.26
CA ILE A 74 -11.73 -4.90 -5.28
C ILE A 74 -10.42 -4.27 -4.80
N THR A 75 -10.46 -3.35 -3.84
CA THR A 75 -9.24 -2.70 -3.29
C THR A 75 -8.56 -3.50 -2.20
N LEU A 76 -9.27 -4.41 -1.51
CA LEU A 76 -8.74 -5.13 -0.34
C LEU A 76 -7.40 -5.84 -0.65
N ILE A 77 -7.41 -6.76 -1.59
CA ILE A 77 -6.23 -7.58 -1.89
C ILE A 77 -5.11 -6.75 -2.54
N PRO A 78 -5.35 -5.92 -3.57
CA PRO A 78 -4.29 -5.09 -4.16
C PRO A 78 -3.61 -4.17 -3.14
N THR A 79 -4.38 -3.49 -2.29
CA THR A 79 -3.85 -2.58 -1.28
C THR A 79 -3.02 -3.35 -0.23
N MET A 80 -3.52 -4.51 0.23
CA MET A 80 -2.74 -5.36 1.13
C MET A 80 -1.43 -5.84 0.49
N MET A 81 -1.45 -6.22 -0.77
CA MET A 81 -0.25 -6.68 -1.48
C MET A 81 0.73 -5.53 -1.73
N HIS A 82 0.25 -4.32 -1.95
CA HIS A 82 1.09 -3.13 -2.02
C HIS A 82 1.78 -2.85 -0.68
N ALA A 83 1.06 -2.94 0.44
CA ALA A 83 1.67 -2.81 1.76
C ALA A 83 2.80 -3.82 2.02
N ILE A 84 2.67 -5.04 1.47
CA ILE A 84 3.72 -6.07 1.52
C ILE A 84 4.93 -5.67 0.68
N ALA A 85 4.75 -5.06 -0.48
CA ALA A 85 5.85 -4.54 -1.28
C ALA A 85 6.63 -3.45 -0.52
N TYR A 86 5.97 -2.50 0.11
CA TYR A 86 6.60 -1.51 0.99
C TYR A 86 7.38 -2.16 2.15
N ALA A 87 6.74 -3.14 2.82
CA ALA A 87 7.39 -3.88 3.90
C ALA A 87 8.65 -4.61 3.42
N TYR A 88 8.64 -5.13 2.18
CA TYR A 88 9.79 -5.78 1.58
C TYR A 88 10.92 -4.79 1.28
N ILE A 89 10.62 -3.65 0.66
CA ILE A 89 11.60 -2.59 0.40
C ILE A 89 12.28 -2.16 1.70
N TRP A 90 11.50 -1.90 2.76
CA TRP A 90 12.05 -1.58 4.07
C TRP A 90 12.89 -2.73 4.65
N THR A 91 12.47 -3.99 4.45
CA THR A 91 13.24 -5.16 4.91
C THR A 91 14.61 -5.24 4.28
N VAL A 92 14.69 -5.03 2.97
CA VAL A 92 15.94 -5.20 2.20
C VAL A 92 16.88 -4.02 2.43
N THR A 93 16.33 -2.80 2.49
CA THR A 93 17.14 -1.58 2.59
C THR A 93 17.41 -1.14 4.02
N GLN A 94 16.58 -1.54 4.97
CA GLN A 94 16.58 -1.07 6.37
C GLN A 94 16.56 0.46 6.49
N SER A 95 16.04 1.15 5.48
CA SER A 95 16.02 2.60 5.37
C SER A 95 14.60 3.15 5.21
N LEU A 96 14.17 3.93 6.19
CA LEU A 96 12.93 4.68 6.08
C LEU A 96 12.98 5.70 4.94
N ALA A 97 14.15 6.30 4.68
CA ALA A 97 14.30 7.25 3.58
C ALA A 97 14.04 6.60 2.22
N VAL A 98 14.51 5.36 1.99
CA VAL A 98 14.28 4.65 0.73
C VAL A 98 12.82 4.28 0.56
N VAL A 99 12.16 3.75 1.59
CA VAL A 99 10.74 3.41 1.47
C VAL A 99 9.85 4.65 1.35
N THR A 100 10.20 5.74 2.01
CA THR A 100 9.53 7.05 1.84
C THR A 100 9.68 7.59 0.43
N ALA A 101 10.89 7.51 -0.14
CA ALA A 101 11.12 7.94 -1.53
C ALA A 101 10.33 7.08 -2.53
N TYR A 102 10.26 5.77 -2.30
CA TYR A 102 9.40 4.89 -3.10
C TYR A 102 7.93 5.28 -2.98
N HIS A 103 7.44 5.55 -1.77
CA HIS A 103 6.07 5.98 -1.51
C HIS A 103 5.74 7.26 -2.30
N ALA A 104 6.51 8.31 -2.08
CA ALA A 104 6.31 9.58 -2.77
C ALA A 104 6.41 9.44 -4.30
N ALA A 105 7.36 8.64 -4.81
CA ALA A 105 7.50 8.39 -6.24
C ALA A 105 6.30 7.63 -6.81
N PHE A 106 5.79 6.63 -6.10
CA PHE A 106 4.61 5.88 -6.51
C PHE A 106 3.39 6.79 -6.63
N ASP A 107 3.13 7.63 -5.62
CA ASP A 107 2.01 8.56 -5.63
C ASP A 107 2.11 9.58 -6.76
N GLU A 108 3.27 10.21 -6.94
CA GLU A 108 3.48 11.19 -8.01
C GLU A 108 3.36 10.59 -9.41
N ILE A 109 3.88 9.36 -9.63
CA ILE A 109 3.77 8.66 -10.91
C ILE A 109 2.31 8.29 -11.19
N ARG A 110 1.60 7.74 -10.20
CA ARG A 110 0.18 7.41 -10.29
C ARG A 110 -0.64 8.65 -10.67
N ASP A 111 -0.43 9.76 -9.97
CA ASP A 111 -1.17 11.00 -10.18
C ASP A 111 -0.82 11.64 -11.54
N ALA A 112 0.45 11.56 -11.96
CA ALA A 112 0.87 12.03 -13.29
C ALA A 112 0.22 11.21 -14.41
N ILE A 113 0.17 9.88 -14.30
CA ILE A 113 -0.52 9.01 -15.24
C ILE A 113 -2.01 9.34 -15.27
N ALA A 114 -2.64 9.41 -14.11
CA ALA A 114 -4.06 9.72 -13.99
C ALA A 114 -4.42 11.07 -14.62
N SER A 115 -3.58 12.10 -14.43
CA SER A 115 -3.81 13.42 -15.02
C SER A 115 -3.55 13.47 -16.51
N SER A 116 -2.68 12.59 -17.05
CA SER A 116 -2.28 12.61 -18.47
C SER A 116 -3.23 11.84 -19.39
N ILE A 117 -3.73 10.69 -18.94
CA ILE A 117 -4.58 9.80 -19.74
C ILE A 117 -6.00 9.66 -19.20
N GLY A 118 -6.28 10.36 -18.12
CA GLY A 118 -7.51 10.25 -17.33
C GLY A 118 -7.51 9.05 -16.39
N TYR A 119 -8.36 9.11 -15.37
CA TYR A 119 -8.64 7.96 -14.51
C TYR A 119 -9.46 6.96 -15.32
N GLY A 120 -8.78 6.10 -16.06
CA GLY A 120 -9.43 5.05 -16.81
C GLY A 120 -9.47 3.76 -16.00
N PHE A 121 -10.62 3.12 -15.92
CA PHE A 121 -10.84 1.82 -15.28
C PHE A 121 -9.76 0.77 -15.64
N LEU A 122 -9.29 0.77 -16.90
CA LEU A 122 -8.22 -0.14 -17.33
C LEU A 122 -6.87 0.13 -16.65
N VAL A 123 -6.52 1.40 -16.43
CA VAL A 123 -5.25 1.77 -15.76
C VAL A 123 -5.26 1.32 -14.30
N GLU A 124 -6.39 1.52 -13.62
CA GLU A 124 -6.56 1.08 -12.23
C GLU A 124 -6.50 -0.45 -12.11
N ILE A 125 -7.15 -1.19 -13.02
CA ILE A 125 -7.08 -2.65 -13.05
C ILE A 125 -5.65 -3.13 -13.24
N TRP A 126 -4.89 -2.59 -14.19
CA TRP A 126 -3.51 -2.97 -14.41
C TRP A 126 -2.64 -2.71 -13.18
N GLN A 127 -2.80 -1.56 -12.54
CA GLN A 127 -2.12 -1.25 -11.29
C GLN A 127 -2.46 -2.27 -10.19
N MET A 128 -3.74 -2.54 -9.98
CA MET A 128 -4.22 -3.50 -8.98
C MET A 128 -3.70 -4.92 -9.25
N LEU A 129 -3.72 -5.37 -10.49
CA LEU A 129 -3.18 -6.69 -10.88
C LEU A 129 -1.68 -6.75 -10.64
N THR A 130 -0.93 -5.74 -11.08
CA THR A 130 0.53 -5.68 -10.90
C THR A 130 0.92 -5.72 -9.42
N LEU A 131 0.28 -4.91 -8.59
CA LEU A 131 0.52 -4.88 -7.15
C LEU A 131 0.15 -6.20 -6.47
N THR A 132 -0.96 -6.81 -6.89
CA THR A 132 -1.41 -8.10 -6.35
C THR A 132 -0.39 -9.21 -6.67
N VAL A 133 0.06 -9.29 -7.91
CA VAL A 133 1.06 -10.28 -8.33
C VAL A 133 2.39 -10.04 -7.64
N LEU A 134 2.88 -8.81 -7.65
CA LEU A 134 4.15 -8.44 -7.01
C LEU A 134 4.14 -8.75 -5.51
N GLY A 135 3.17 -8.24 -4.79
CA GLY A 135 3.05 -8.45 -3.34
C GLY A 135 2.84 -9.92 -2.99
N GLY A 136 2.04 -10.66 -3.76
CA GLY A 136 1.84 -12.09 -3.60
C GLY A 136 3.14 -12.89 -3.79
N LEU A 137 3.92 -12.58 -4.83
CA LEU A 137 5.24 -13.19 -5.06
C LEU A 137 6.22 -12.86 -3.93
N LEU A 138 6.25 -11.63 -3.45
CA LEU A 138 7.09 -11.22 -2.34
C LEU A 138 6.69 -11.91 -1.04
N LEU A 139 5.41 -12.04 -0.75
CA LEU A 139 4.91 -12.76 0.43
C LEU A 139 5.27 -14.25 0.39
N TRP A 140 5.29 -14.85 -0.80
CA TRP A 140 5.60 -16.26 -0.99
C TRP A 140 7.10 -16.56 -1.04
N LYS A 141 7.85 -15.81 -1.88
CA LYS A 141 9.26 -16.08 -2.20
C LYS A 141 10.24 -15.04 -1.69
N GLY A 142 9.76 -13.95 -1.08
CA GLY A 142 10.62 -12.86 -0.61
C GLY A 142 11.61 -13.32 0.47
N ASN A 143 12.81 -12.74 0.45
CA ASN A 143 13.81 -12.97 1.47
C ASN A 143 13.57 -12.05 2.68
N TRP A 144 12.88 -12.55 3.69
CA TRP A 144 12.48 -11.82 4.89
C TRP A 144 13.45 -12.00 6.08
N LYS A 145 14.65 -12.55 5.85
CA LYS A 145 15.59 -12.90 6.93
C LYS A 145 15.93 -11.73 7.84
N GLN A 146 16.11 -10.52 7.30
CA GLN A 146 16.44 -9.35 8.11
C GLN A 146 15.33 -8.92 9.08
N LEU A 147 14.07 -9.19 8.77
CA LEU A 147 12.96 -8.96 9.70
C LEU A 147 12.91 -9.98 10.83
N THR A 148 13.27 -11.24 10.54
CA THR A 148 13.25 -12.30 11.55
C THR A 148 14.40 -12.21 12.54
N LEU A 149 15.53 -11.66 12.14
CA LEU A 149 16.70 -11.42 13.01
C LEU A 149 16.45 -10.32 14.06
N LYS A 150 15.50 -9.41 13.84
CA LYS A 150 15.10 -8.38 14.82
C LYS A 150 14.16 -8.86 15.93
N LYS A 151 13.87 -10.15 15.99
CA LYS A 151 13.04 -10.77 17.06
C LYS A 151 13.78 -10.96 18.39
N ILE A 152 15.08 -10.71 18.43
CA ILE A 152 15.94 -10.87 19.62
C ILE A 152 15.98 -9.57 20.41
#